data_a5c3a323186f6ec7b8583c48cfe5b05d
#
_entry.id   a5c3a323186f6ec7b8583c48cfe5b05d
#
_cell.length_a   1.000
_cell.length_b   1.000
_cell.length_c   1.000
_cell.angle_alpha   90.00
_cell.angle_beta   90.00
_cell.angle_gamma   90.00
#
_symmetry.space_group_name_H-M   'P 1'
#
loop_
_entity.id
_entity.type
_entity.pdbx_description
1 polymer ?
#
loop_
_entity_poly.entity_id
_entity_poly.type
_entity_poly.pdbx_seq_one_letter_code
_entity_poly.pdbx_strand_id
1 'polypeptide(L)'
;NIQVTELLGDRDMNNLIKSNLKRYSDSNKAKLFKVKINSTINKRSLAKDTTGKTTDYRIEVTYNFKIDNEKLSKEINITETFDYKSIEDVIEFIKYENTVKQNIANIASQKLISQIMRIE
;
A
#
# COMPACT_ATOMS: atom_id res chain seq x y z
N ASN A 1 15.30 -7.31 -8.91
CA ASN A 1 14.29 -7.25 -9.95
C ASN A 1 12.96 -7.84 -9.45
N ILE A 2 11.90 -7.05 -9.51
CA ILE A 2 10.59 -7.41 -8.99
C ILE A 2 9.59 -7.44 -10.13
N GLN A 3 8.84 -8.53 -10.25
CA GLN A 3 7.75 -8.67 -11.20
C GLN A 3 6.44 -8.92 -10.43
N VAL A 4 5.48 -8.02 -10.58
CA VAL A 4 4.14 -8.19 -10.00
C VAL A 4 3.34 -9.10 -10.94
N THR A 5 2.92 -10.26 -10.43
CA THR A 5 2.23 -11.28 -11.23
C THR A 5 0.74 -11.37 -10.96
N GLU A 6 0.27 -10.89 -9.82
CA GLU A 6 -1.15 -10.94 -9.46
C GLU A 6 -1.51 -9.79 -8.51
N LEU A 7 -2.69 -9.21 -8.71
CA LEU A 7 -3.24 -8.15 -7.87
C LEU A 7 -4.65 -8.55 -7.45
N LEU A 8 -4.85 -8.68 -6.14
CA LEU A 8 -6.15 -8.97 -5.52
C LEU A 8 -6.46 -7.89 -4.48
N GLY A 9 -7.74 -7.62 -4.28
CA GLY A 9 -8.20 -6.68 -3.26
C GLY A 9 -8.43 -5.28 -3.79
N ASP A 10 -8.06 -4.28 -3.01
CA ASP A 10 -8.35 -2.88 -3.33
C ASP A 10 -7.60 -2.40 -4.56
N ARG A 11 -8.35 -1.90 -5.55
CA ARG A 11 -7.81 -1.51 -6.85
C ARG A 11 -6.84 -0.33 -6.73
N ASP A 12 -7.22 0.71 -5.98
CA ASP A 12 -6.42 1.93 -5.88
C ASP A 12 -5.09 1.66 -5.18
N MET A 13 -5.14 0.95 -4.06
CA MET A 13 -3.93 0.62 -3.30
C MET A 13 -3.02 -0.33 -4.08
N ASN A 14 -3.60 -1.28 -4.84
CA ASN A 14 -2.84 -2.17 -5.72
C ASN A 14 -2.14 -1.40 -6.84
N ASN A 15 -2.83 -0.44 -7.47
CA ASN A 15 -2.24 0.36 -8.54
C ASN A 15 -1.11 1.25 -8.01
N LEU A 16 -1.26 1.83 -6.84
CA LEU A 16 -0.22 2.65 -6.21
C LEU A 16 1.03 1.84 -5.89
N ILE A 17 0.87 0.67 -5.26
CA ILE A 17 2.01 -0.16 -4.90
C ILE A 17 2.71 -0.71 -6.14
N LYS A 18 1.95 -1.15 -7.13
CA LYS A 18 2.49 -1.65 -8.40
C LYS A 18 3.33 -0.57 -9.10
N SER A 19 2.81 0.66 -9.16
CA SER A 19 3.52 1.79 -9.76
C SER A 19 4.84 2.07 -9.04
N ASN A 20 4.84 2.02 -7.70
CA ASN A 20 6.05 2.23 -6.91
C ASN A 20 7.08 1.12 -7.15
N LEU A 21 6.64 -0.11 -7.31
CA LEU A 21 7.54 -1.25 -7.51
C LEU A 21 8.13 -1.31 -8.91
N LYS A 22 7.57 -0.59 -9.87
CA LYS A 22 8.12 -0.53 -11.24
C LYS A 22 9.57 -0.10 -11.30
N ARG A 23 10.00 0.77 -10.39
CA ARG A 23 11.39 1.25 -10.32
C ARG A 23 12.40 0.12 -10.08
N TYR A 24 11.94 -1.00 -9.53
CA TYR A 24 12.76 -2.15 -9.20
C TYR A 24 12.62 -3.26 -10.22
N SER A 25 11.93 -3.00 -11.33
CA SER A 25 11.72 -3.92 -12.43
C SER A 25 12.72 -3.57 -13.53
N ASP A 26 13.94 -4.05 -13.42
CA ASP A 26 14.96 -3.84 -14.44
C ASP A 26 15.12 -5.07 -15.34
N SER A 27 16.00 -4.99 -16.32
CA SER A 27 16.24 -6.05 -17.29
C SER A 27 17.17 -7.15 -16.77
N ASN A 28 17.74 -7.00 -15.59
CA ASN A 28 18.65 -7.99 -15.01
C ASN A 28 17.83 -9.14 -14.40
N LYS A 29 17.78 -10.25 -15.10
CA LYS A 29 16.99 -11.42 -14.70
C LYS A 29 17.68 -12.33 -13.69
N ALA A 30 18.90 -12.01 -13.27
CA ALA A 30 19.68 -12.87 -12.39
C ALA A 30 19.03 -13.09 -11.02
N LYS A 31 18.24 -12.11 -10.52
CA LYS A 31 17.53 -12.19 -9.25
C LYS A 31 16.10 -11.72 -9.44
N LEU A 32 15.27 -12.54 -10.04
CA LEU A 32 13.87 -12.24 -10.26
C LEU A 32 13.03 -12.70 -9.07
N PHE A 33 12.31 -11.75 -8.48
CA PHE A 33 11.29 -12.03 -7.48
C PHE A 33 9.91 -11.81 -8.09
N LYS A 34 9.08 -12.84 -8.08
CA LYS A 34 7.68 -12.73 -8.47
C LYS A 34 6.86 -12.39 -7.24
N VAL A 35 6.01 -11.38 -7.34
CA VAL A 35 5.24 -10.88 -6.20
C VAL A 35 3.76 -10.91 -6.53
N LYS A 36 2.98 -11.56 -5.68
CA LYS A 36 1.52 -11.50 -5.68
C LYS A 36 1.09 -10.57 -4.56
N ILE A 37 0.21 -9.64 -4.88
CA ILE A 37 -0.23 -8.60 -3.95
C ILE A 37 -1.72 -8.75 -3.66
N ASN A 38 -2.07 -8.80 -2.38
CA ASN A 38 -3.45 -8.69 -1.94
C ASN A 38 -3.54 -7.53 -0.95
N SER A 39 -4.40 -6.56 -1.22
CA SER A 39 -4.57 -5.41 -0.34
C SER A 39 -5.99 -5.27 0.15
N THR A 40 -6.13 -4.78 1.39
CA THR A 40 -7.41 -4.38 1.96
C THR A 40 -7.28 -2.97 2.51
N ILE A 41 -8.36 -2.21 2.42
CA ILE A 41 -8.43 -0.87 2.97
C ILE A 41 -9.67 -0.76 3.85
N ASN A 42 -9.51 -0.15 5.02
CA ASN A 42 -10.60 0.13 5.93
C ASN A 42 -10.51 1.61 6.34
N LYS A 43 -11.57 2.35 6.07
CA LYS A 43 -11.71 3.74 6.50
C LYS A 43 -12.83 3.82 7.52
N ARG A 44 -12.55 4.44 8.66
CA ARG A 44 -13.56 4.61 9.72
C ARG A 44 -13.51 5.99 10.34
N SER A 45 -14.65 6.37 10.91
CA SER A 45 -14.79 7.61 11.69
C SER A 45 -14.23 7.41 13.09
N LEU A 46 -13.34 8.31 13.53
CA LEU A 46 -12.79 8.31 14.88
C LEU A 46 -13.52 9.30 15.79
N ALA A 47 -14.01 10.40 15.25
CA ALA A 47 -14.68 11.43 16.01
C ALA A 47 -15.72 12.15 15.16
N LYS A 48 -16.75 12.63 15.81
CA LYS A 48 -17.85 13.37 15.18
C LYS A 48 -18.11 14.65 15.95
N ASP A 49 -18.61 15.69 15.27
CA ASP A 49 -19.08 16.91 15.92
C ASP A 49 -20.50 16.73 16.47
N THR A 50 -21.04 17.81 17.06
CA THR A 50 -22.37 17.80 17.68
C THR A 50 -23.50 17.54 16.68
N THR A 51 -23.26 17.76 15.39
CA THR A 51 -24.24 17.51 14.31
C THR A 51 -24.16 16.08 13.74
N GLY A 52 -23.22 15.27 14.22
CA GLY A 52 -22.98 13.91 13.72
C GLY A 52 -22.06 13.83 12.53
N LYS A 53 -21.46 14.94 12.11
CA LYS A 53 -20.51 14.98 11.00
C LYS A 53 -19.12 14.53 11.47
N THR A 54 -18.49 13.64 10.71
CA THR A 54 -17.15 13.14 11.07
C THR A 54 -16.10 14.24 10.96
N THR A 55 -15.30 14.37 12.01
CA THR A 55 -14.19 15.33 12.08
C THR A 55 -12.82 14.68 11.91
N ASP A 56 -12.72 13.42 12.29
CA ASP A 56 -11.45 12.67 12.23
C ASP A 56 -11.69 11.29 11.67
N TYR A 57 -10.80 10.87 10.78
CA TYR A 57 -10.84 9.57 10.11
C TYR A 57 -9.57 8.77 10.39
N ARG A 58 -9.72 7.45 10.29
CA ARG A 58 -8.58 6.53 10.23
C ARG A 58 -8.67 5.68 8.98
N ILE A 59 -7.59 5.64 8.20
CA ILE A 59 -7.41 4.67 7.14
C ILE A 59 -6.40 3.64 7.60
N GLU A 60 -6.76 2.36 7.44
CA GLU A 60 -5.86 1.24 7.66
C GLU A 60 -5.77 0.44 6.38
N VAL A 61 -4.55 0.24 5.89
CA VAL A 61 -4.28 -0.55 4.68
C VAL A 61 -3.38 -1.71 5.07
N THR A 62 -3.80 -2.91 4.69
CA THR A 62 -2.98 -4.11 4.85
C THR A 62 -2.62 -4.65 3.48
N TYR A 63 -1.32 -4.83 3.26
CA TYR A 63 -0.78 -5.51 2.09
C TYR A 63 -0.28 -6.89 2.50
N ASN A 64 -0.72 -7.90 1.78
CA ASN A 64 -0.14 -9.24 1.84
C ASN A 64 0.66 -9.45 0.57
N PHE A 65 1.95 -9.72 0.72
CA PHE A 65 2.86 -9.99 -0.39
C PHE A 65 3.32 -11.45 -0.33
N LYS A 66 3.07 -12.18 -1.41
CA LYS A 66 3.63 -13.52 -1.59
C LYS A 66 4.77 -13.42 -2.57
N ILE A 67 5.98 -13.68 -2.11
CA ILE A 67 7.22 -13.48 -2.84
C ILE A 67 7.81 -14.83 -3.17
N ASP A 68 8.02 -15.08 -4.46
CA ASP A 68 8.59 -16.33 -4.95
C ASP A 68 9.81 -16.06 -5.83
N ASN A 69 10.84 -16.85 -5.61
CA ASN A 69 11.93 -17.01 -6.56
C ASN A 69 12.32 -18.48 -6.65
N GLU A 70 13.34 -18.81 -7.44
CA GLU A 70 13.75 -20.20 -7.64
C GLU A 70 14.13 -20.93 -6.35
N LYS A 71 14.55 -20.18 -5.32
CA LYS A 71 15.13 -20.77 -4.10
C LYS A 71 14.22 -20.67 -2.88
N LEU A 72 13.23 -19.77 -2.88
CA LEU A 72 12.41 -19.55 -1.69
C LEU A 72 11.03 -19.02 -2.04
N SER A 73 10.11 -19.27 -1.12
CA SER A 73 8.77 -18.71 -1.10
C SER A 73 8.55 -18.07 0.27
N LYS A 74 8.14 -16.80 0.29
CA LYS A 74 7.95 -16.06 1.54
C LYS A 74 6.69 -15.20 1.47
N GLU A 75 6.03 -15.08 2.61
CA GLU A 75 4.86 -14.22 2.76
C GLU A 75 5.18 -13.09 3.74
N ILE A 76 4.87 -11.86 3.33
CA ILE A 76 5.10 -10.65 4.13
C ILE A 76 3.80 -9.89 4.26
N ASN A 77 3.42 -9.54 5.48
CA ASN A 77 2.27 -8.69 5.76
C ASN A 77 2.74 -7.34 6.25
N ILE A 78 2.23 -6.28 5.64
CA ILE A 78 2.52 -4.90 6.02
C ILE A 78 1.21 -4.18 6.25
N THR A 79 1.03 -3.64 7.45
CA THR A 79 -0.15 -2.83 7.80
C THR A 79 0.30 -1.41 8.12
N GLU A 80 -0.33 -0.44 7.46
CA GLU A 80 -0.09 0.98 7.70
C GLU A 80 -1.40 1.65 8.08
N THR A 81 -1.33 2.50 9.10
CA THR A 81 -2.49 3.23 9.62
C THR A 81 -2.19 4.72 9.59
N PHE A 82 -3.15 5.51 9.15
CA PHE A 82 -3.02 6.96 9.12
C PHE A 82 -4.30 7.63 9.61
N ASP A 83 -4.15 8.54 10.59
CA ASP A 83 -5.24 9.33 11.12
C ASP A 83 -5.18 10.74 10.55
N TYR A 84 -6.31 11.28 10.12
CA TYR A 84 -6.37 12.59 9.49
C TYR A 84 -7.71 13.27 9.75
N LYS A 85 -7.69 14.59 9.66
CA LYS A 85 -8.89 15.40 9.87
C LYS A 85 -9.69 15.57 8.60
N SER A 86 -11.00 15.69 8.75
CA SER A 86 -11.88 16.09 7.67
C SER A 86 -11.56 17.51 7.20
N ILE A 87 -11.70 17.73 5.90
CA ILE A 87 -11.57 19.04 5.25
C ILE A 87 -12.94 19.40 4.71
N GLU A 88 -13.38 20.63 4.96
CA GLU A 88 -14.74 21.07 4.60
C GLU A 88 -14.95 21.10 3.08
N ASP A 89 -13.97 21.57 2.32
CA ASP A 89 -14.03 21.59 0.87
C ASP A 89 -13.91 20.15 0.32
N VAL A 90 -14.92 19.70 -0.43
CA VAL A 90 -15.00 18.31 -0.90
C VAL A 90 -13.84 17.97 -1.84
N ILE A 91 -13.49 18.88 -2.75
CA ILE A 91 -12.41 18.62 -3.72
C ILE A 91 -11.07 18.55 -3.01
N GLU A 92 -10.80 19.46 -2.09
CA GLU A 92 -9.57 19.44 -1.29
C GLU A 92 -9.49 18.20 -0.41
N PHE A 93 -10.61 17.74 0.12
CA PHE A 93 -10.66 16.52 0.92
C PHE A 93 -10.30 15.29 0.10
N ILE A 94 -10.83 15.18 -1.13
CA ILE A 94 -10.50 14.06 -2.03
C ILE A 94 -9.01 14.07 -2.38
N LYS A 95 -8.45 15.22 -2.68
CA LYS A 95 -7.02 15.36 -2.97
C LYS A 95 -6.16 14.94 -1.78
N TYR A 96 -6.57 15.35 -0.58
CA TYR A 96 -5.85 15.01 0.64
C TYR A 96 -5.88 13.50 0.92
N GLU A 97 -7.04 12.87 0.77
CA GLU A 97 -7.16 11.43 0.93
C GLU A 97 -6.30 10.66 -0.07
N ASN A 98 -6.22 11.12 -1.31
CA ASN A 98 -5.35 10.53 -2.31
C ASN A 98 -3.88 10.66 -1.91
N THR A 99 -3.48 11.78 -1.34
CA THR A 99 -2.12 11.98 -0.82
C THR A 99 -1.82 11.03 0.32
N VAL A 100 -2.77 10.85 1.25
CA VAL A 100 -2.63 9.89 2.36
C VAL A 100 -2.41 8.48 1.82
N LYS A 101 -3.21 8.05 0.84
CA LYS A 101 -3.07 6.73 0.21
C LYS A 101 -1.72 6.57 -0.48
N GLN A 102 -1.25 7.59 -1.19
CA GLN A 102 0.06 7.57 -1.83
C GLN A 102 1.18 7.41 -0.80
N ASN A 103 1.10 8.13 0.31
CA ASN A 103 2.08 8.03 1.39
C ASN A 103 2.10 6.63 2.01
N ILE A 104 0.93 6.04 2.23
CA ILE A 104 0.81 4.67 2.74
C ILE A 104 1.47 3.68 1.77
N ALA A 105 1.18 3.79 0.48
CA ALA A 105 1.77 2.92 -0.54
C ALA A 105 3.28 3.10 -0.62
N ASN A 106 3.79 4.33 -0.50
CA ASN A 106 5.22 4.60 -0.50
C ASN A 106 5.94 3.93 0.68
N ILE A 107 5.37 4.05 1.87
CA ILE A 107 5.93 3.43 3.09
C ILE A 107 5.90 1.90 2.94
N ALA A 108 4.80 1.34 2.49
CA ALA A 108 4.67 -0.10 2.29
C ALA A 108 5.67 -0.62 1.26
N SER A 109 5.86 0.11 0.16
CA SER A 109 6.83 -0.23 -0.88
C SER A 109 8.25 -0.26 -0.34
N GLN A 110 8.64 0.75 0.44
CA GLN A 110 9.97 0.83 1.05
C GLN A 110 10.21 -0.32 2.02
N LYS A 111 9.20 -0.67 2.82
CA LYS A 111 9.28 -1.80 3.75
C LYS A 111 9.41 -3.12 3.01
N LEU A 112 8.67 -3.31 1.94
CA LEU A 112 8.76 -4.51 1.11
C LEU A 112 10.15 -4.65 0.49
N ILE A 113 10.66 -3.59 -0.14
CA ILE A 113 11.97 -3.59 -0.76
C ILE A 113 13.05 -3.89 0.26
N SER A 114 12.98 -3.27 1.43
CA SER A 114 13.93 -3.51 2.51
C SER A 114 13.96 -4.98 2.93
N GLN A 115 12.80 -5.63 2.98
CA GLN A 115 12.71 -7.05 3.33
C GLN A 115 13.25 -7.95 2.22
N ILE A 116 12.97 -7.62 0.96
CA ILE A 116 13.51 -8.37 -0.18
C ILE A 116 15.03 -8.30 -0.22
N MET A 117 15.60 -7.12 0.06
CA MET A 117 17.05 -6.94 0.10
C MET A 117 17.72 -7.78 1.19
N ARG A 118 17.02 -8.05 2.28
CA ARG A 118 17.53 -8.92 3.35
C ARG A 118 17.54 -10.39 2.96
N ILE A 119 16.69 -10.78 2.03
CA ILE A 119 16.59 -12.15 1.53
C ILE A 119 17.75 -12.45 0.56
N GLU A 120 18.19 -11.43 -0.16
CA GLU A 120 19.34 -11.55 -1.06
C GLU A 120 20.63 -11.79 -0.22
#